data_1917d2ccb6b46bd4626c5f679ab9b4d9
#
_entry.id   1917d2ccb6b46bd4626c5f679ab9b4d9
#
_cell.length_a   1.000
_cell.length_b   1.000
_cell.length_c   1.000
_cell.angle_alpha   90.00
_cell.angle_beta   90.00
_cell.angle_gamma   90.00
#
_symmetry.space_group_name_H-M   'P 1'
#
loop_
_entity.id
_entity.type
_entity.pdbx_description
1 polymer ?
#
loop_
_entity_poly.entity_id
_entity_poly.type
_entity_poly.pdbx_seq_one_letter_code
_entity_poly.pdbx_strand_id
1 'polypeptide(L)'
;PDAVVLAVGATPTVPPVAGMDSPKVVDCVTALTGADLPGQRILVVGGGLVGCETALGYAQAGKTVTIVEALPDILSAGIPVPEMNASMLRDLLAEWKVTLRTGCRLAQVTAEGAVVTGPQGEATLPADHVVLAVGFTPRPSLAGELAGTGMEVYQVGDGSKVGSVMTAIASAYTVARAL
;
A
#
# COMPACT_ATOMS: atom_id res chain seq x y z
N PRO A 1 29.21 19.38 6.75
CA PRO A 1 28.03 19.87 7.45
C PRO A 1 28.05 19.42 8.91
N ASP A 2 27.44 20.22 9.77
CA ASP A 2 27.34 19.89 11.21
C ASP A 2 26.13 18.99 11.48
N ALA A 3 25.10 19.09 10.62
CA ALA A 3 23.90 18.28 10.70
C ALA A 3 23.48 17.74 9.31
N VAL A 4 22.83 16.57 9.29
CA VAL A 4 22.25 15.93 8.11
C VAL A 4 20.80 15.54 8.39
N VAL A 5 19.90 15.93 7.50
CA VAL A 5 18.48 15.55 7.56
C VAL A 5 18.20 14.48 6.49
N LEU A 6 17.80 13.30 6.92
CA LEU A 6 17.48 12.16 6.09
C LEU A 6 15.97 12.10 5.83
N ALA A 7 15.57 12.39 4.60
CA ALA A 7 14.18 12.34 4.12
C ALA A 7 14.02 11.29 3.01
N VAL A 8 14.49 10.06 3.27
CA VAL A 8 14.64 8.99 2.27
C VAL A 8 13.34 8.27 1.90
N GLY A 9 12.25 8.56 2.63
CA GLY A 9 10.93 8.00 2.34
C GLY A 9 10.78 6.51 2.67
N ALA A 10 9.79 5.87 2.04
CA ALA A 10 9.43 4.47 2.25
C ALA A 10 9.29 3.72 0.91
N THR A 11 9.22 2.42 0.97
CA THR A 11 8.92 1.53 -0.17
C THR A 11 7.66 0.74 0.09
N PRO A 12 6.91 0.33 -0.94
CA PRO A 12 5.79 -0.59 -0.79
C PRO A 12 6.21 -1.87 -0.05
N THR A 13 5.38 -2.31 0.87
CA THR A 13 5.62 -3.55 1.62
C THR A 13 5.27 -4.75 0.75
N VAL A 14 6.18 -5.72 0.68
CA VAL A 14 5.96 -7.01 0.03
C VAL A 14 5.77 -8.05 1.14
N PRO A 15 4.60 -8.71 1.23
CA PRO A 15 4.36 -9.72 2.24
C PRO A 15 5.16 -10.99 1.95
N PRO A 16 5.60 -11.74 2.97
CA PRO A 16 6.39 -12.97 2.80
C PRO A 16 5.47 -14.15 2.42
N VAL A 17 4.90 -14.11 1.23
CA VAL A 17 3.99 -15.13 0.70
C VAL A 17 4.59 -15.75 -0.56
N ALA A 18 4.29 -17.01 -0.83
CA ALA A 18 4.78 -17.69 -2.03
C ALA A 18 4.25 -17.04 -3.32
N GLY A 19 5.11 -16.91 -4.33
CA GLY A 19 4.77 -16.36 -5.65
C GLY A 19 4.85 -14.84 -5.76
N MET A 20 5.48 -14.15 -4.79
CA MET A 20 5.69 -12.70 -4.85
C MET A 20 6.66 -12.25 -5.95
N ASP A 21 7.48 -13.16 -6.45
CA ASP A 21 8.39 -12.98 -7.60
C ASP A 21 7.70 -13.14 -8.96
N SER A 22 6.41 -13.49 -8.98
CA SER A 22 5.63 -13.62 -10.19
C SER A 22 5.52 -12.29 -10.96
N PRO A 23 5.66 -12.29 -12.30
CA PRO A 23 5.46 -11.08 -13.12
C PRO A 23 4.03 -10.52 -13.04
N LYS A 24 3.08 -11.25 -12.48
CA LYS A 24 1.73 -10.76 -12.19
C LYS A 24 1.66 -9.84 -10.98
N VAL A 25 2.65 -9.89 -10.09
CA VAL A 25 2.66 -9.10 -8.87
C VAL A 25 3.23 -7.71 -9.17
N VAL A 26 2.46 -6.69 -8.80
CA VAL A 26 2.81 -5.29 -9.00
C VAL A 26 2.58 -4.55 -7.68
N ASP A 27 3.45 -3.65 -7.31
CA ASP A 27 3.21 -2.77 -6.18
C ASP A 27 2.25 -1.61 -6.53
N CYS A 28 1.61 -1.02 -5.52
CA CYS A 28 0.61 0.02 -5.71
C CYS A 28 1.19 1.31 -6.32
N VAL A 29 2.47 1.62 -6.09
CA VAL A 29 3.10 2.82 -6.67
C VAL A 29 3.26 2.64 -8.17
N THR A 30 3.80 1.51 -8.59
CA THR A 30 3.92 1.14 -10.01
C THR A 30 2.53 1.14 -10.68
N ALA A 31 1.52 0.56 -10.03
CA ALA A 31 0.14 0.55 -10.52
C ALA A 31 -0.45 1.96 -10.70
N LEU A 32 -0.26 2.84 -9.71
CA LEU A 32 -0.79 4.21 -9.71
C LEU A 32 -0.02 5.16 -10.63
N THR A 33 1.25 4.88 -10.93
CA THR A 33 2.05 5.71 -11.84
C THR A 33 1.88 5.38 -13.32
N GLY A 34 0.85 4.59 -13.66
CA GLY A 34 0.41 4.37 -15.03
C GLY A 34 0.99 3.12 -15.69
N ALA A 35 1.37 2.10 -14.92
CA ALA A 35 1.71 0.81 -15.49
C ALA A 35 0.52 0.26 -16.28
N ASP A 36 0.75 -0.10 -17.54
CA ASP A 36 -0.22 -0.86 -18.30
C ASP A 36 -0.25 -2.30 -17.75
N LEU A 37 -1.38 -2.68 -17.15
CA LEU A 37 -1.62 -4.03 -16.66
C LEU A 37 -2.55 -4.74 -17.66
N PRO A 38 -1.98 -5.54 -18.58
CA PRO A 38 -2.77 -6.27 -19.57
C PRO A 38 -3.71 -7.28 -18.90
N GLY A 39 -4.77 -7.67 -19.59
CA GLY A 39 -5.80 -8.54 -19.02
C GLY A 39 -6.95 -7.75 -18.39
N GLN A 40 -7.89 -8.47 -17.81
CA GLN A 40 -9.17 -7.89 -17.38
C GLN A 40 -9.37 -7.93 -15.87
N ARG A 41 -8.75 -8.90 -15.18
CA ARG A 41 -8.99 -9.18 -13.75
C ARG A 41 -7.83 -8.67 -12.90
N ILE A 42 -8.12 -7.69 -12.09
CA ILE A 42 -7.17 -7.11 -11.13
C ILE A 42 -7.56 -7.51 -9.71
N LEU A 43 -6.65 -8.12 -8.99
CA LEU A 43 -6.79 -8.38 -7.57
C LEU A 43 -5.95 -7.36 -6.79
N VAL A 44 -6.57 -6.57 -5.94
CA VAL A 44 -5.88 -5.64 -5.04
C VAL A 44 -5.81 -6.25 -3.66
N VAL A 45 -4.62 -6.40 -3.12
CA VAL A 45 -4.38 -6.92 -1.77
C VAL A 45 -4.12 -5.76 -0.82
N GLY A 46 -5.05 -5.57 0.11
CA GLY A 46 -5.11 -4.44 1.05
C GLY A 46 -6.25 -3.49 0.71
N GLY A 47 -7.18 -3.34 1.65
CA GLY A 47 -8.36 -2.46 1.56
C GLY A 47 -8.19 -1.15 2.33
N GLY A 48 -6.96 -0.68 2.54
CA GLY A 48 -6.69 0.67 3.03
C GLY A 48 -6.99 1.74 1.97
N LEU A 49 -6.74 3.02 2.27
CA LEU A 49 -7.03 4.13 1.37
C LEU A 49 -6.40 3.93 -0.02
N VAL A 50 -5.09 3.66 -0.07
CA VAL A 50 -4.36 3.46 -1.33
C VAL A 50 -4.92 2.28 -2.14
N GLY A 51 -5.25 1.16 -1.47
CA GLY A 51 -5.82 -0.01 -2.15
C GLY A 51 -7.21 0.26 -2.72
N CYS A 52 -8.06 0.96 -1.98
CA CYS A 52 -9.39 1.35 -2.44
C CYS A 52 -9.35 2.33 -3.62
N GLU A 53 -8.47 3.34 -3.58
CA GLU A 53 -8.27 4.29 -4.68
C GLU A 53 -7.70 3.60 -5.93
N THR A 54 -6.73 2.72 -5.75
CA THR A 54 -6.16 1.90 -6.84
C THR A 54 -7.24 1.02 -7.49
N ALA A 55 -8.04 0.34 -6.67
CA ALA A 55 -9.13 -0.52 -7.14
C ALA A 55 -10.18 0.28 -7.92
N LEU A 56 -10.55 1.46 -7.41
CA LEU A 56 -11.50 2.35 -8.08
C LEU A 56 -10.96 2.79 -9.45
N GLY A 57 -9.70 3.21 -9.52
CA GLY A 57 -9.08 3.64 -10.78
C GLY A 57 -9.12 2.55 -11.86
N TYR A 58 -8.78 1.31 -11.51
CA TYR A 58 -8.86 0.19 -12.45
C TYR A 58 -10.31 -0.18 -12.82
N ALA A 59 -11.26 -0.10 -11.88
CA ALA A 59 -12.67 -0.34 -12.18
C ALA A 59 -13.23 0.72 -13.14
N GLN A 60 -12.88 1.99 -12.96
CA GLN A 60 -13.20 3.08 -13.87
C GLN A 60 -12.57 2.92 -15.26
N ALA A 61 -11.40 2.30 -15.33
CA ALA A 61 -10.75 1.91 -16.58
C ALA A 61 -11.37 0.64 -17.23
N GLY A 62 -12.50 0.13 -16.69
CA GLY A 62 -13.25 -0.99 -17.23
C GLY A 62 -12.71 -2.37 -16.86
N LYS A 63 -11.80 -2.48 -15.87
CA LYS A 63 -11.33 -3.76 -15.36
C LYS A 63 -12.32 -4.38 -14.36
N THR A 64 -12.28 -5.69 -14.22
CA THR A 64 -12.96 -6.42 -13.14
C THR A 64 -12.05 -6.46 -11.93
N VAL A 65 -12.44 -5.82 -10.83
CA VAL A 65 -11.57 -5.63 -9.68
C VAL A 65 -12.12 -6.33 -8.46
N THR A 66 -11.23 -7.01 -7.73
CA THR A 66 -11.51 -7.58 -6.41
C THR A 66 -10.51 -7.03 -5.40
N ILE A 67 -10.99 -6.53 -4.26
CA ILE A 67 -10.15 -6.19 -3.10
C ILE A 67 -10.17 -7.36 -2.12
N VAL A 68 -8.99 -7.79 -1.68
CA VAL A 68 -8.79 -8.73 -0.57
C VAL A 68 -8.25 -7.96 0.62
N GLU A 69 -8.99 -7.95 1.73
CA GLU A 69 -8.64 -7.22 2.95
C GLU A 69 -8.64 -8.19 4.14
N ALA A 70 -7.56 -8.15 4.94
CA ALA A 70 -7.38 -9.01 6.10
C ALA A 70 -8.29 -8.64 7.27
N LEU A 71 -8.65 -7.37 7.38
CA LEU A 71 -9.57 -6.87 8.40
C LEU A 71 -11.03 -7.13 8.02
N PRO A 72 -11.95 -7.07 9.01
CA PRO A 72 -13.38 -7.25 8.75
C PRO A 72 -13.99 -6.21 7.81
N ASP A 73 -13.33 -5.06 7.63
CA ASP A 73 -13.83 -3.97 6.81
C ASP A 73 -12.68 -3.21 6.13
N ILE A 74 -12.95 -2.59 4.98
CA ILE A 74 -12.01 -1.71 4.27
C ILE A 74 -11.88 -0.36 5.01
N LEU A 75 -10.80 0.39 4.71
CA LEU A 75 -10.52 1.71 5.30
C LEU A 75 -10.38 1.70 6.84
N SER A 76 -10.16 0.50 7.42
CA SER A 76 -10.07 0.31 8.88
C SER A 76 -8.64 0.29 9.40
N ALA A 77 -7.64 0.31 8.52
CA ALA A 77 -6.22 0.31 8.88
C ALA A 77 -5.49 1.54 8.36
N GLY A 78 -4.36 1.83 8.97
CA GLY A 78 -3.48 2.92 8.57
C GLY A 78 -3.90 4.27 9.14
N ILE A 79 -3.70 5.33 8.37
CA ILE A 79 -4.07 6.69 8.77
C ILE A 79 -5.58 6.82 8.70
N PRO A 80 -6.24 7.38 9.75
CA PRO A 80 -7.69 7.60 9.72
C PRO A 80 -8.12 8.42 8.50
N VAL A 81 -9.07 7.90 7.75
CA VAL A 81 -9.67 8.60 6.60
C VAL A 81 -10.86 9.41 7.13
N PRO A 82 -11.00 10.70 6.76
CA PRO A 82 -12.20 11.47 7.12
C PRO A 82 -13.48 10.75 6.67
N GLU A 83 -14.51 10.75 7.54
CA GLU A 83 -15.73 9.96 7.34
C GLU A 83 -16.41 10.22 6.00
N MET A 84 -16.50 11.49 5.57
CA MET A 84 -17.08 11.84 4.28
C MET A 84 -16.31 11.22 3.10
N ASN A 85 -14.98 11.20 3.16
CA ASN A 85 -14.15 10.60 2.12
C ASN A 85 -14.28 9.08 2.14
N ALA A 86 -14.34 8.48 3.33
CA ALA A 86 -14.51 7.03 3.48
C ALA A 86 -15.88 6.57 2.95
N SER A 87 -16.94 7.30 3.26
CA SER A 87 -18.29 7.02 2.75
C SER A 87 -18.34 7.15 1.23
N MET A 88 -17.88 8.29 0.69
CA MET A 88 -17.82 8.51 -0.76
C MET A 88 -17.06 7.40 -1.49
N LEU A 89 -15.91 6.99 -0.96
CA LEU A 89 -15.09 5.96 -1.59
C LEU A 89 -15.78 4.59 -1.57
N ARG A 90 -16.50 4.25 -0.49
CA ARG A 90 -17.33 3.03 -0.41
C ARG A 90 -18.44 3.03 -1.44
N ASP A 91 -19.14 4.17 -1.58
CA ASP A 91 -20.23 4.32 -2.54
C ASP A 91 -19.71 4.17 -3.98
N LEU A 92 -18.58 4.80 -4.30
CA LEU A 92 -17.93 4.67 -5.62
C LEU A 92 -17.47 3.24 -5.91
N LEU A 93 -16.88 2.56 -4.95
CA LEU A 93 -16.47 1.15 -5.11
C LEU A 93 -17.69 0.25 -5.39
N ALA A 94 -18.83 0.51 -4.72
CA ALA A 94 -20.07 -0.21 -4.96
C ALA A 94 -20.68 0.11 -6.34
N GLU A 95 -20.70 1.38 -6.74
CA GLU A 95 -21.18 1.85 -8.04
C GLU A 95 -20.40 1.19 -9.19
N TRP A 96 -19.06 1.16 -9.06
CA TRP A 96 -18.15 0.54 -10.04
C TRP A 96 -18.02 -0.98 -9.86
N LYS A 97 -18.86 -1.60 -9.02
CA LYS A 97 -18.98 -3.05 -8.83
C LYS A 97 -17.66 -3.72 -8.43
N VAL A 98 -16.85 -3.03 -7.65
CA VAL A 98 -15.65 -3.63 -7.07
C VAL A 98 -16.06 -4.69 -6.05
N THR A 99 -15.56 -5.90 -6.22
CA THR A 99 -15.83 -7.01 -5.28
C THR A 99 -14.97 -6.89 -4.03
N LEU A 100 -15.58 -6.93 -2.86
CA LEU A 100 -14.87 -6.91 -1.58
C LEU A 100 -14.80 -8.30 -0.95
N ARG A 101 -13.61 -8.73 -0.55
CA ARG A 101 -13.30 -9.95 0.20
C ARG A 101 -12.62 -9.56 1.49
N THR A 102 -13.39 -9.16 2.49
CA THR A 102 -12.90 -8.79 3.83
C THR A 102 -12.74 -10.01 4.74
N GLY A 103 -11.92 -9.88 5.78
CA GLY A 103 -11.54 -11.00 6.64
C GLY A 103 -10.71 -12.05 5.91
N CYS A 104 -10.14 -11.73 4.75
CA CYS A 104 -9.40 -12.65 3.88
C CYS A 104 -7.95 -12.20 3.74
N ARG A 105 -7.02 -13.16 3.78
CA ARG A 105 -5.58 -12.92 3.62
C ARG A 105 -5.06 -13.60 2.38
N LEU A 106 -4.14 -12.95 1.68
CA LEU A 106 -3.38 -13.58 0.60
C LEU A 106 -2.50 -14.69 1.20
N ALA A 107 -2.60 -15.90 0.67
CA ALA A 107 -1.80 -17.06 1.06
C ALA A 107 -0.73 -17.38 0.02
N GLN A 108 -1.04 -17.21 -1.27
CA GLN A 108 -0.10 -17.51 -2.36
C GLN A 108 -0.53 -16.81 -3.64
N VAL A 109 0.42 -16.47 -4.51
CA VAL A 109 0.16 -16.12 -5.92
C VAL A 109 0.53 -17.29 -6.81
N THR A 110 -0.37 -17.64 -7.74
CA THR A 110 -0.22 -18.78 -8.68
C THR A 110 -0.35 -18.31 -10.12
N ALA A 111 -0.17 -19.23 -11.05
CA ALA A 111 -0.36 -18.95 -12.47
C ALA A 111 -1.81 -18.54 -12.80
N GLU A 112 -2.79 -19.06 -12.09
CA GLU A 112 -4.23 -18.79 -12.28
C GLU A 112 -4.69 -17.51 -11.61
N GLY A 113 -3.97 -17.03 -10.57
CA GLY A 113 -4.35 -15.86 -9.79
C GLY A 113 -3.79 -15.89 -8.39
N ALA A 114 -4.65 -15.75 -7.37
CA ALA A 114 -4.23 -15.71 -5.97
C ALA A 114 -5.06 -16.66 -5.11
N VAL A 115 -4.38 -17.40 -4.25
CA VAL A 115 -5.01 -18.19 -3.18
C VAL A 115 -5.19 -17.28 -1.97
N VAL A 116 -6.39 -17.24 -1.44
CA VAL A 116 -6.73 -16.46 -0.25
C VAL A 116 -7.36 -17.36 0.81
N THR A 117 -7.10 -17.06 2.07
CA THR A 117 -7.69 -17.73 3.23
C THR A 117 -8.59 -16.77 3.98
N GLY A 118 -9.77 -17.21 4.36
CA GLY A 118 -10.75 -16.41 5.07
C GLY A 118 -11.71 -17.27 5.92
N PRO A 119 -12.78 -16.67 6.46
CA PRO A 119 -13.72 -17.38 7.34
C PRO A 119 -14.39 -18.60 6.70
N GLN A 120 -14.46 -18.64 5.37
CA GLN A 120 -15.05 -19.76 4.60
C GLN A 120 -13.99 -20.79 4.13
N GLY A 121 -12.76 -20.68 4.63
CA GLY A 121 -11.64 -21.50 4.21
C GLY A 121 -10.80 -20.88 3.12
N GLU A 122 -10.13 -21.72 2.34
CA GLU A 122 -9.26 -21.33 1.25
C GLU A 122 -10.03 -21.24 -0.07
N ALA A 123 -9.72 -20.23 -0.88
CA ALA A 123 -10.29 -20.05 -2.21
C ALA A 123 -9.25 -19.51 -3.19
N THR A 124 -9.29 -19.98 -4.43
CA THR A 124 -8.49 -19.39 -5.53
C THR A 124 -9.31 -18.33 -6.24
N LEU A 125 -8.80 -17.12 -6.27
CA LEU A 125 -9.37 -15.98 -6.98
C LEU A 125 -8.62 -15.78 -8.31
N PRO A 126 -9.28 -15.95 -9.46
CA PRO A 126 -8.64 -15.72 -10.75
C PRO A 126 -8.21 -14.25 -10.90
N ALA A 127 -6.95 -14.03 -11.28
CA ALA A 127 -6.40 -12.70 -11.50
C ALA A 127 -5.35 -12.72 -12.61
N ASP A 128 -5.36 -11.68 -13.44
CA ASP A 128 -4.33 -11.45 -14.44
C ASP A 128 -3.18 -10.68 -13.81
N HIS A 129 -3.48 -9.77 -12.85
CA HIS A 129 -2.51 -9.10 -11.99
C HIS A 129 -2.96 -9.04 -10.53
N VAL A 130 -1.95 -9.03 -9.64
CA VAL A 130 -2.11 -8.88 -8.19
C VAL A 130 -1.38 -7.61 -7.76
N VAL A 131 -2.13 -6.60 -7.34
CA VAL A 131 -1.58 -5.30 -6.90
C VAL A 131 -1.45 -5.30 -5.38
N LEU A 132 -0.24 -5.10 -4.88
CA LEU A 132 0.05 -5.05 -3.45
C LEU A 132 -0.15 -3.63 -2.90
N ALA A 133 -1.11 -3.47 -2.00
CA ALA A 133 -1.43 -2.22 -1.31
C ALA A 133 -1.49 -2.43 0.22
N VAL A 134 -0.58 -3.24 0.77
CA VAL A 134 -0.52 -3.64 2.18
C VAL A 134 0.33 -2.71 3.05
N GLY A 135 0.50 -1.48 2.60
CA GLY A 135 1.24 -0.44 3.31
C GLY A 135 2.66 -0.24 2.78
N PHE A 136 3.43 0.52 3.56
CA PHE A 136 4.79 0.91 3.22
C PHE A 136 5.74 0.60 4.37
N THR A 137 7.00 0.35 4.05
CA THR A 137 8.09 0.15 5.01
C THR A 137 9.10 1.27 4.83
N PRO A 138 9.53 1.94 5.91
CA PRO A 138 10.59 2.94 5.84
C PRO A 138 11.81 2.39 5.10
N ARG A 139 12.42 3.20 4.24
CA ARG A 139 13.67 2.79 3.59
C ARG A 139 14.77 2.63 4.63
N PRO A 140 15.75 1.70 4.41
CA PRO A 140 16.90 1.58 5.29
C PRO A 140 17.55 2.95 5.52
N SER A 141 17.82 3.24 6.78
CA SER A 141 18.39 4.50 7.17
C SER A 141 19.89 4.56 6.84
N LEU A 142 20.34 5.66 6.26
CA LEU A 142 21.75 5.98 6.12
C LEU A 142 22.39 6.43 7.46
N ALA A 143 21.60 6.53 8.53
CA ALA A 143 22.09 7.01 9.83
C ALA A 143 23.23 6.13 10.38
N GLY A 144 23.17 4.81 10.13
CA GLY A 144 24.24 3.89 10.52
C GLY A 144 25.57 4.17 9.81
N GLU A 145 25.53 4.57 8.53
CA GLU A 145 26.71 4.90 7.74
C GLU A 145 27.32 6.26 8.16
N LEU A 146 26.50 7.14 8.72
CA LEU A 146 26.92 8.44 9.24
C LEU A 146 27.34 8.40 10.71
N ALA A 147 27.18 7.24 11.37
CA ALA A 147 27.59 7.08 12.76
C ALA A 147 29.11 7.28 12.92
N GLY A 148 29.52 8.07 13.91
CA GLY A 148 30.94 8.37 14.18
C GLY A 148 31.58 9.46 13.32
N THR A 149 30.81 10.08 12.39
CA THR A 149 31.29 11.22 11.57
C THR A 149 31.35 12.54 12.34
N GLY A 150 30.77 12.61 13.55
CA GLY A 150 30.62 13.82 14.34
C GLY A 150 29.45 14.71 13.93
N MET A 151 28.70 14.35 12.89
CA MET A 151 27.49 15.07 12.44
C MET A 151 26.26 14.66 13.24
N GLU A 152 25.38 15.61 13.49
CA GLU A 152 24.03 15.31 13.99
C GLU A 152 23.17 14.75 12.85
N VAL A 153 22.49 13.60 13.08
CA VAL A 153 21.71 12.92 12.05
C VAL A 153 20.24 12.87 12.46
N TYR A 154 19.37 13.47 11.65
CA TYR A 154 17.94 13.51 11.86
C TYR A 154 17.22 12.74 10.76
N GLN A 155 16.22 11.91 11.12
CA GLN A 155 15.33 11.25 10.17
C GLN A 155 13.95 11.88 10.23
N VAL A 156 13.36 12.19 9.05
CA VAL A 156 12.04 12.82 8.94
C VAL A 156 11.15 12.12 7.91
N GLY A 157 9.86 12.39 8.00
CA GLY A 157 8.85 11.83 7.09
C GLY A 157 8.78 10.30 7.15
N ASP A 158 8.39 9.69 6.04
CA ASP A 158 8.16 8.24 5.94
C ASP A 158 9.45 7.41 6.12
N GLY A 159 10.62 8.01 6.00
CA GLY A 159 11.89 7.37 6.35
C GLY A 159 12.03 7.11 7.84
N SER A 160 11.37 7.90 8.69
CA SER A 160 11.31 7.70 10.14
C SER A 160 10.07 6.88 10.53
N LYS A 161 8.90 7.33 10.10
CA LYS A 161 7.61 6.68 10.36
C LYS A 161 6.64 6.98 9.21
N VAL A 162 6.17 5.92 8.56
CA VAL A 162 5.18 6.04 7.49
C VAL A 162 3.93 6.76 7.99
N GLY A 163 3.50 7.77 7.25
CA GLY A 163 2.42 8.64 7.65
C GLY A 163 1.75 9.38 6.49
N SER A 164 1.28 10.58 6.74
CA SER A 164 0.71 11.49 5.75
C SER A 164 1.68 12.61 5.39
N VAL A 165 1.35 13.37 4.33
CA VAL A 165 2.07 14.61 3.99
C VAL A 165 2.14 15.54 5.19
N MET A 166 1.05 15.66 5.97
CA MET A 166 1.01 16.49 7.17
C MET A 166 2.02 16.02 8.24
N THR A 167 2.11 14.72 8.51
CA THR A 167 3.06 14.18 9.49
C THR A 167 4.50 14.31 9.01
N ALA A 168 4.74 14.15 7.71
CA ALA A 168 6.07 14.35 7.11
C ALA A 168 6.53 15.80 7.25
N ILE A 169 5.67 16.76 6.90
CA ILE A 169 5.95 18.20 7.06
C ILE A 169 6.17 18.56 8.53
N ALA A 170 5.30 18.07 9.45
CA ALA A 170 5.42 18.35 10.87
C ALA A 170 6.75 17.84 11.46
N SER A 171 7.19 16.63 11.08
CA SER A 171 8.47 16.09 11.53
C SER A 171 9.66 16.90 11.03
N ALA A 172 9.64 17.28 9.74
CA ALA A 172 10.67 18.11 9.13
C ALA A 172 10.74 19.51 9.77
N TYR A 173 9.57 20.12 10.02
CA TYR A 173 9.48 21.43 10.69
C TYR A 173 10.04 21.40 12.13
N THR A 174 9.75 20.32 12.86
CA THR A 174 10.28 20.16 14.22
C THR A 174 11.81 20.11 14.24
N VAL A 175 12.41 19.34 13.33
CA VAL A 175 13.86 19.24 13.18
C VAL A 175 14.45 20.57 12.75
N ALA A 176 13.90 21.21 11.70
CA ALA A 176 14.41 22.47 11.18
C ALA A 176 14.39 23.65 12.19
N ARG A 177 13.52 23.57 13.19
CA ARG A 177 13.47 24.56 14.28
C ARG A 177 14.45 24.27 15.41
N ALA A 178 14.96 23.06 15.50
CA ALA A 178 15.93 22.64 16.52
C ALA A 178 17.38 22.82 16.08
N LEU A 179 17.62 22.93 14.76
CA LEU A 179 18.90 23.29 14.13
C LEU A 179 19.17 24.78 14.19
#